data_c0db8bee179fd1b3fd4fb9d571c93204
#
_entry.id   c0db8bee179fd1b3fd4fb9d571c93204
#
_cell.length_a   1.000
_cell.length_b   1.000
_cell.length_c   1.000
_cell.angle_alpha   90.00
_cell.angle_beta   90.00
_cell.angle_gamma   90.00
#
_symmetry.space_group_name_H-M   'P 1'
#
loop_
_entity.id
_entity.type
_entity.pdbx_description
1 polymer ?
#
loop_
_entity_poly.entity_id
_entity_poly.type
_entity_poly.pdbx_seq_one_letter_code
_entity_poly.pdbx_strand_id
1 'polypeptide(L)'
;CTWQLRTERLASGTSGTKARSGKRRIDMFRLMPDGVSGAVSARLALYLGKDVRQVFPMTVPVLLVVLAAFRAPGLMWQALAIGPMFALVYEGNGLASDGRGLYMAAMSGIPGWKERVGRARVYGVMITVYMLVLAMVTFVVTGYWKTPELAMRGLAFTVASVAVGLCCVGVAETVSCIMMYPMPPI
;
A
#
# COMPACT_ATOMS: atom_id res chain seq x y z
N CYS A 1 29.90 -21.20 -19.31
CA CYS A 1 30.97 -20.19 -19.04
C CYS A 1 30.74 -18.84 -19.73
N THR A 2 30.00 -18.73 -20.81
CA THR A 2 29.77 -17.44 -21.53
C THR A 2 28.76 -16.54 -20.88
N TRP A 3 27.90 -17.04 -20.02
CA TRP A 3 26.84 -16.30 -19.35
C TRP A 3 27.36 -15.42 -18.19
N GLN A 4 28.31 -15.90 -17.43
CA GLN A 4 28.92 -15.17 -16.32
C GLN A 4 29.71 -13.93 -16.78
N LEU A 5 30.41 -14.02 -17.89
CA LEU A 5 31.16 -12.89 -18.48
C LEU A 5 30.26 -11.79 -19.00
N ARG A 6 29.00 -12.09 -19.36
CA ARG A 6 28.03 -11.10 -19.82
C ARG A 6 27.39 -10.33 -18.65
N THR A 7 27.18 -10.99 -17.54
CA THR A 7 26.64 -10.34 -16.31
C THR A 7 27.68 -9.44 -15.64
N GLU A 8 28.96 -9.82 -15.66
CA GLU A 8 30.04 -8.98 -15.15
C GLU A 8 30.27 -7.72 -16.01
N ARG A 9 30.13 -7.82 -17.32
CA ARG A 9 30.21 -6.65 -18.24
C ARG A 9 29.02 -5.69 -18.07
N LEU A 10 27.84 -6.19 -17.75
CA LEU A 10 26.69 -5.35 -17.45
C LEU A 10 26.81 -4.67 -16.07
N ALA A 11 27.43 -5.32 -15.11
CA ALA A 11 27.70 -4.75 -13.79
C ALA A 11 28.83 -3.68 -13.84
N SER A 12 29.87 -3.90 -14.68
CA SER A 12 30.97 -2.94 -14.83
C SER A 12 30.63 -1.74 -15.73
N GLY A 13 29.63 -1.86 -16.63
CA GLY A 13 29.18 -0.78 -17.51
C GLY A 13 28.38 0.33 -16.83
N THR A 14 27.94 0.13 -15.56
CA THR A 14 27.15 1.12 -14.83
C THR A 14 27.96 2.10 -13.99
N SER A 15 29.28 1.99 -13.95
CA SER A 15 30.14 2.88 -13.15
C SER A 15 30.46 4.23 -13.77
N GLY A 16 29.92 4.56 -14.95
CA GLY A 16 30.27 5.75 -15.72
C GLY A 16 29.19 6.84 -15.86
N THR A 17 28.00 6.62 -15.36
CA THR A 17 26.97 7.69 -15.36
C THR A 17 27.19 8.61 -14.17
N LYS A 18 27.81 9.79 -14.43
CA LYS A 18 27.84 10.92 -13.51
C LYS A 18 26.47 11.06 -12.85
N ALA A 19 26.44 10.88 -11.52
CA ALA A 19 25.29 11.12 -10.71
C ALA A 19 24.76 12.53 -11.00
N ARG A 20 23.70 12.62 -11.76
CA ARG A 20 22.94 13.84 -11.97
C ARG A 20 22.40 14.23 -10.59
N SER A 21 23.05 15.22 -9.98
CA SER A 21 22.59 15.90 -8.78
C SER A 21 21.14 16.34 -8.99
N GLY A 22 20.21 15.59 -8.44
CA GLY A 22 18.82 15.91 -8.57
C GLY A 22 17.99 15.24 -7.50
N LYS A 23 17.45 16.02 -6.59
CA LYS A 23 16.46 15.68 -5.56
C LYS A 23 16.95 14.59 -4.59
N ARG A 24 17.09 14.96 -3.32
CA ARG A 24 17.22 14.01 -2.20
C ARG A 24 16.11 12.94 -2.33
N ARG A 25 16.41 11.84 -3.02
CA ARG A 25 15.62 10.64 -2.91
C ARG A 25 15.80 10.20 -1.46
N ILE A 26 14.74 10.23 -0.71
CA ILE A 26 14.70 9.59 0.61
C ILE A 26 15.15 8.16 0.32
N ASP A 27 16.26 7.74 0.91
CA ASP A 27 16.78 6.38 0.79
C ASP A 27 15.80 5.46 1.53
N MET A 28 14.74 5.06 0.81
CA MET A 28 13.68 4.18 1.33
C MET A 28 14.27 2.88 1.90
N PHE A 29 15.42 2.45 1.37
CA PHE A 29 16.14 1.29 1.89
C PHE A 29 16.70 1.49 3.30
N ARG A 30 17.03 2.72 3.71
CA ARG A 30 17.47 3.03 5.08
C ARG A 30 16.35 3.05 6.11
N LEU A 31 15.12 3.28 5.66
CA LEU A 31 13.94 3.31 6.53
C LEU A 31 13.33 1.92 6.76
N MET A 32 13.70 0.93 5.93
CA MET A 32 13.15 -0.42 6.02
C MET A 32 14.08 -1.31 6.86
N PRO A 33 13.52 -2.29 7.60
CA PRO A 33 14.33 -3.23 8.38
C PRO A 33 15.23 -4.07 7.49
N ASP A 34 16.40 -4.42 8.01
CA ASP A 34 17.36 -5.25 7.31
C ASP A 34 16.77 -6.65 7.00
N GLY A 35 17.14 -7.18 5.82
CA GLY A 35 16.74 -8.51 5.39
C GLY A 35 15.75 -8.53 4.23
N VAL A 36 15.31 -9.76 3.89
CA VAL A 36 14.48 -10.03 2.71
C VAL A 36 13.13 -9.31 2.78
N SER A 37 12.48 -9.34 3.95
CA SER A 37 11.17 -8.67 4.12
C SER A 37 11.28 -7.15 3.96
N GLY A 38 12.39 -6.55 4.39
CA GLY A 38 12.64 -5.12 4.19
C GLY A 38 12.88 -4.76 2.73
N ALA A 39 13.64 -5.59 2.01
CA ALA A 39 13.86 -5.40 0.57
C ALA A 39 12.54 -5.50 -0.23
N VAL A 40 11.67 -6.45 0.11
CA VAL A 40 10.32 -6.57 -0.46
C VAL A 40 9.50 -5.31 -0.16
N SER A 41 9.50 -4.85 1.09
CA SER A 41 8.79 -3.62 1.49
C SER A 41 9.27 -2.40 0.71
N ALA A 42 10.60 -2.22 0.57
CA ALA A 42 11.17 -1.10 -0.17
C ALA A 42 10.81 -1.15 -1.66
N ARG A 43 10.88 -2.33 -2.28
CA ARG A 43 10.45 -2.56 -3.66
C ARG A 43 8.99 -2.16 -3.85
N LEU A 44 8.11 -2.68 -3.00
CA LEU A 44 6.67 -2.45 -3.10
C LEU A 44 6.33 -0.96 -2.90
N ALA A 45 6.93 -0.30 -1.92
CA ALA A 45 6.73 1.13 -1.68
C ALA A 45 7.15 2.00 -2.89
N LEU A 46 8.19 1.59 -3.62
CA LEU A 46 8.60 2.27 -4.86
C LEU A 46 7.61 2.03 -6.01
N TYR A 47 7.00 0.85 -6.08
CA TYR A 47 6.00 0.53 -7.11
C TYR A 47 4.67 1.23 -6.84
N LEU A 48 4.21 1.29 -5.58
CA LEU A 48 2.98 1.97 -5.19
C LEU A 48 2.87 3.40 -5.72
N GLY A 49 3.99 4.16 -5.73
CA GLY A 49 4.02 5.52 -6.25
C GLY A 49 4.03 5.65 -7.78
N LYS A 50 4.17 4.53 -8.51
CA LYS A 50 4.30 4.53 -9.97
C LYS A 50 3.16 3.85 -10.69
N ASP A 51 2.42 2.97 -10.02
CA ASP A 51 1.34 2.19 -10.63
C ASP A 51 0.00 2.88 -10.44
N VAL A 52 -0.52 3.46 -11.53
CA VAL A 52 -1.83 4.13 -11.56
C VAL A 52 -2.97 3.17 -11.18
N ARG A 53 -2.81 1.87 -11.43
CA ARG A 53 -3.82 0.86 -11.11
C ARG A 53 -4.03 0.71 -9.60
N GLN A 54 -3.00 0.97 -8.80
CA GLN A 54 -3.09 0.97 -7.34
C GLN A 54 -3.63 2.29 -6.79
N VAL A 55 -3.35 3.40 -7.48
CA VAL A 55 -3.83 4.72 -7.06
C VAL A 55 -5.34 4.86 -7.26
N PHE A 56 -5.88 4.29 -8.36
CA PHE A 56 -7.29 4.42 -8.69
C PHE A 56 -8.24 3.92 -7.60
N PRO A 57 -8.12 2.71 -7.05
CA PRO A 57 -8.98 2.25 -5.95
C PRO A 57 -8.88 3.12 -4.69
N MET A 58 -7.72 3.76 -4.47
CA MET A 58 -7.53 4.68 -3.34
C MET A 58 -8.32 5.98 -3.47
N THR A 59 -8.76 6.35 -4.66
CA THR A 59 -9.62 7.53 -4.85
C THR A 59 -11.06 7.27 -4.40
N VAL A 60 -11.51 6.02 -4.37
CA VAL A 60 -12.90 5.65 -4.03
C VAL A 60 -13.29 6.06 -2.60
N PRO A 61 -12.49 5.77 -1.55
CA PRO A 61 -12.82 6.24 -0.20
C PRO A 61 -12.92 7.76 -0.09
N VAL A 62 -12.05 8.50 -0.77
CA VAL A 62 -12.12 9.98 -0.81
C VAL A 62 -13.44 10.42 -1.44
N LEU A 63 -13.79 9.82 -2.58
CA LEU A 63 -15.03 10.13 -3.29
C LEU A 63 -16.27 9.84 -2.42
N LEU A 64 -16.28 8.70 -1.71
CA LEU A 64 -17.35 8.33 -0.80
C LEU A 64 -17.50 9.34 0.34
N VAL A 65 -16.40 9.75 0.96
CA VAL A 65 -16.42 10.77 2.04
C VAL A 65 -16.90 12.12 1.50
N VAL A 66 -16.45 12.53 0.32
CA VAL A 66 -16.89 13.79 -0.31
C VAL A 66 -18.38 13.74 -0.66
N LEU A 67 -18.86 12.67 -1.27
CA LEU A 67 -20.28 12.49 -1.59
C LEU A 67 -21.14 12.47 -0.33
N ALA A 68 -20.68 11.82 0.73
CA ALA A 68 -21.36 11.82 2.02
C ALA A 68 -21.44 13.21 2.64
N ALA A 69 -20.41 14.04 2.49
CA ALA A 69 -20.40 15.42 2.98
C ALA A 69 -21.50 16.28 2.34
N PHE A 70 -21.79 16.07 1.05
CA PHE A 70 -22.88 16.77 0.35
C PHE A 70 -24.28 16.31 0.78
N ARG A 71 -24.40 15.08 1.27
CA ARG A 71 -25.70 14.52 1.69
C ARG A 71 -26.02 14.85 3.15
N ALA A 72 -25.15 14.47 4.05
CA ALA A 72 -25.23 14.76 5.48
C ALA A 72 -23.87 14.54 6.15
N PRO A 73 -23.33 15.49 6.91
CA PRO A 73 -22.02 15.37 7.53
C PRO A 73 -21.84 14.10 8.39
N GLY A 74 -22.92 13.62 9.03
CA GLY A 74 -22.87 12.38 9.82
C GLY A 74 -22.58 11.11 8.99
N LEU A 75 -22.93 11.09 7.70
CA LEU A 75 -22.66 9.97 6.80
C LEU A 75 -21.17 9.84 6.44
N MET A 76 -20.38 10.90 6.60
CA MET A 76 -18.94 10.85 6.35
C MET A 76 -18.23 9.78 7.21
N TRP A 77 -18.67 9.60 8.45
CA TRP A 77 -18.11 8.60 9.34
C TRP A 77 -18.42 7.18 8.90
N GLN A 78 -19.61 6.94 8.36
CA GLN A 78 -19.99 5.64 7.78
C GLN A 78 -19.20 5.37 6.49
N ALA A 79 -19.07 6.38 5.63
CA ALA A 79 -18.25 6.29 4.42
C ALA A 79 -16.79 6.00 4.75
N LEU A 80 -16.25 6.61 5.82
CA LEU A 80 -14.91 6.37 6.31
C LEU A 80 -14.74 4.90 6.78
N ALA A 81 -15.73 4.33 7.47
CA ALA A 81 -15.66 2.95 7.96
C ALA A 81 -15.67 1.92 6.81
N ILE A 82 -16.41 2.19 5.73
CA ILE A 82 -16.53 1.28 4.57
C ILE A 82 -15.38 1.49 3.56
N GLY A 83 -14.81 2.70 3.52
CA GLY A 83 -13.78 3.10 2.55
C GLY A 83 -12.64 2.12 2.36
N PRO A 84 -12.04 1.56 3.43
CA PRO A 84 -10.91 0.64 3.32
C PRO A 84 -11.20 -0.61 2.49
N MET A 85 -12.44 -1.08 2.47
CA MET A 85 -12.84 -2.24 1.67
C MET A 85 -12.60 -2.02 0.17
N PHE A 86 -12.84 -0.79 -0.30
CA PHE A 86 -12.62 -0.44 -1.70
C PHE A 86 -11.17 -0.14 -2.02
N ALA A 87 -10.44 0.49 -1.08
CA ALA A 87 -9.04 0.84 -1.29
C ALA A 87 -8.14 -0.38 -1.53
N LEU A 88 -8.49 -1.53 -0.96
CA LEU A 88 -7.68 -2.75 -0.99
C LEU A 88 -8.15 -3.82 -1.97
N VAL A 89 -9.18 -3.53 -2.79
CA VAL A 89 -9.70 -4.50 -3.79
C VAL A 89 -8.59 -4.97 -4.74
N TYR A 90 -7.70 -4.07 -5.16
CA TYR A 90 -6.60 -4.41 -6.06
C TYR A 90 -5.60 -5.40 -5.44
N GLU A 91 -5.35 -5.29 -4.13
CA GLU A 91 -4.38 -6.13 -3.43
C GLU A 91 -4.83 -7.60 -3.35
N GLY A 92 -6.12 -7.88 -3.44
CA GLY A 92 -6.63 -9.24 -3.54
C GLY A 92 -6.06 -10.04 -4.73
N ASN A 93 -5.46 -9.37 -5.72
CA ASN A 93 -4.72 -9.98 -6.83
C ASN A 93 -3.25 -9.53 -6.91
N GLY A 94 -2.72 -9.01 -5.82
CA GLY A 94 -1.38 -8.40 -5.75
C GLY A 94 -0.23 -9.33 -6.14
N LEU A 95 -0.34 -10.64 -5.88
CA LEU A 95 0.66 -11.62 -6.32
C LEU A 95 0.72 -11.80 -7.82
N ALA A 96 -0.44 -11.82 -8.49
CA ALA A 96 -0.49 -11.96 -9.94
C ALA A 96 0.11 -10.74 -10.64
N SER A 97 -0.03 -9.55 -10.04
CA SER A 97 0.56 -8.31 -10.57
C SER A 97 2.10 -8.29 -10.52
N ASP A 98 2.70 -9.03 -9.59
CA ASP A 98 4.17 -9.13 -9.45
C ASP A 98 4.81 -10.03 -10.54
N GLY A 99 4.03 -10.88 -11.19
CA GLY A 99 4.44 -11.67 -12.35
C GLY A 99 5.83 -12.31 -12.23
N ARG A 100 6.79 -11.82 -13.03
CA ARG A 100 8.18 -12.30 -13.02
C ARG A 100 8.90 -12.10 -11.69
N GLY A 101 8.53 -11.10 -10.89
CA GLY A 101 9.13 -10.83 -9.59
C GLY A 101 8.85 -11.95 -8.60
N LEU A 102 7.64 -12.49 -8.58
CA LEU A 102 7.25 -13.63 -7.76
C LEU A 102 8.02 -14.88 -8.17
N TYR A 103 8.14 -15.13 -9.48
CA TYR A 103 8.90 -16.28 -10.01
C TYR A 103 10.38 -16.22 -9.59
N MET A 104 11.02 -15.07 -9.69
CA MET A 104 12.40 -14.86 -9.27
C MET A 104 12.58 -15.05 -7.76
N ALA A 105 11.63 -14.59 -6.96
CA ALA A 105 11.63 -14.80 -5.51
C ALA A 105 11.52 -16.30 -5.15
N ALA A 106 10.63 -17.03 -5.84
CA ALA A 106 10.49 -18.47 -5.65
C ALA A 106 11.77 -19.25 -6.04
N MET A 107 12.40 -18.88 -7.16
CA MET A 107 13.64 -19.49 -7.62
C MET A 107 14.84 -19.21 -6.72
N SER A 108 14.83 -18.08 -6.00
CA SER A 108 15.90 -17.74 -5.03
C SER A 108 15.75 -18.44 -3.67
N GLY A 109 14.73 -19.29 -3.49
CA GLY A 109 14.50 -20.03 -2.24
C GLY A 109 14.05 -19.14 -1.08
N ILE A 110 13.53 -17.95 -1.36
CA ILE A 110 13.01 -17.04 -0.32
C ILE A 110 11.74 -17.65 0.28
N PRO A 111 11.66 -17.81 1.63
CA PRO A 111 10.44 -18.29 2.26
C PRO A 111 9.27 -17.34 2.01
N GLY A 112 8.16 -17.87 1.49
CA GLY A 112 6.99 -17.05 1.09
C GLY A 112 6.42 -16.18 2.21
N TRP A 113 6.52 -16.61 3.47
CA TRP A 113 6.06 -15.81 4.60
C TRP A 113 6.83 -14.48 4.77
N LYS A 114 8.12 -14.43 4.43
CA LYS A 114 8.93 -13.18 4.48
C LYS A 114 8.45 -12.16 3.45
N GLU A 115 8.03 -12.64 2.31
CA GLU A 115 7.43 -11.79 1.28
C GLU A 115 6.07 -11.24 1.75
N ARG A 116 5.23 -12.09 2.35
CA ARG A 116 3.93 -11.69 2.90
C ARG A 116 4.06 -10.64 4.00
N VAL A 117 4.96 -10.87 4.94
CA VAL A 117 5.22 -9.88 6.01
C VAL A 117 5.68 -8.55 5.42
N GLY A 118 6.53 -8.59 4.38
CA GLY A 118 6.98 -7.39 3.68
C GLY A 118 5.82 -6.60 3.06
N ARG A 119 4.89 -7.27 2.38
CA ARG A 119 3.69 -6.68 1.77
C ARG A 119 2.71 -6.15 2.82
N ALA A 120 2.33 -7.00 3.77
CA ALA A 120 1.39 -6.65 4.84
C ALA A 120 1.86 -5.43 5.63
N ARG A 121 3.17 -5.27 5.85
CA ARG A 121 3.75 -4.10 6.50
C ARG A 121 3.52 -2.83 5.68
N VAL A 122 3.80 -2.86 4.38
CA VAL A 122 3.65 -1.67 3.52
C VAL A 122 2.19 -1.27 3.39
N TYR A 123 1.31 -2.23 3.08
CA TYR A 123 -0.13 -1.94 2.97
C TYR A 123 -0.74 -1.57 4.31
N GLY A 124 -0.33 -2.22 5.40
CA GLY A 124 -0.80 -1.88 6.76
C GLY A 124 -0.44 -0.45 7.16
N VAL A 125 0.80 -0.03 6.94
CA VAL A 125 1.23 1.35 7.21
C VAL A 125 0.50 2.32 6.28
N MET A 126 0.45 2.01 5.00
CA MET A 126 -0.20 2.85 4.01
C MET A 126 -1.68 3.09 4.34
N ILE A 127 -2.45 2.02 4.59
CA ILE A 127 -3.87 2.14 4.89
C ILE A 127 -4.11 2.87 6.22
N THR A 128 -3.26 2.61 7.23
CA THR A 128 -3.36 3.30 8.51
C THR A 128 -3.16 4.80 8.35
N VAL A 129 -2.08 5.23 7.71
CA VAL A 129 -1.81 6.66 7.47
C VAL A 129 -2.91 7.29 6.63
N TYR A 130 -3.34 6.61 5.58
CA TYR A 130 -4.39 7.08 4.69
C TYR A 130 -5.72 7.28 5.43
N MET A 131 -6.14 6.31 6.25
CA MET A 131 -7.38 6.40 7.03
C MET A 131 -7.30 7.46 8.12
N LEU A 132 -6.15 7.64 8.76
CA LEU A 132 -5.93 8.71 9.74
C LEU A 132 -6.05 10.11 9.10
N VAL A 133 -5.50 10.29 7.90
CA VAL A 133 -5.63 11.56 7.16
C VAL A 133 -7.09 11.84 6.81
N LEU A 134 -7.81 10.85 6.27
CA LEU A 134 -9.24 11.00 5.96
C LEU A 134 -10.08 11.24 7.22
N ALA A 135 -9.78 10.56 8.31
CA ALA A 135 -10.45 10.78 9.60
C ALA A 135 -10.19 12.19 10.12
N MET A 136 -8.97 12.70 10.02
CA MET A 136 -8.65 14.08 10.42
C MET A 136 -9.46 15.08 9.61
N VAL A 137 -9.54 14.92 8.29
CA VAL A 137 -10.37 15.78 7.43
C VAL A 137 -11.84 15.68 7.83
N THR A 138 -12.36 14.48 8.04
CA THR A 138 -13.74 14.25 8.48
C THR A 138 -14.01 14.91 9.83
N PHE A 139 -13.07 14.82 10.76
CA PHE A 139 -13.17 15.44 12.09
C PHE A 139 -13.30 16.95 12.02
N VAL A 140 -12.52 17.59 11.16
CA VAL A 140 -12.54 19.03 10.93
C VAL A 140 -13.86 19.46 10.25
N VAL A 141 -14.25 18.76 9.18
CA VAL A 141 -15.45 19.11 8.39
C VAL A 141 -16.73 18.91 9.19
N THR A 142 -16.84 17.82 9.97
CA THR A 142 -18.04 17.55 10.78
C THR A 142 -18.09 18.38 12.06
N GLY A 143 -17.00 19.01 12.47
CA GLY A 143 -16.92 19.80 13.69
C GLY A 143 -17.03 18.96 14.98
N TYR A 144 -16.75 17.67 14.93
CA TYR A 144 -16.83 16.74 16.06
C TYR A 144 -15.88 17.09 17.21
N TRP A 145 -14.89 17.94 16.97
CA TRP A 145 -14.00 18.46 18.02
C TRP A 145 -14.67 19.44 18.98
N LYS A 146 -15.88 19.96 18.67
CA LYS A 146 -16.54 21.00 19.46
C LYS A 146 -17.12 20.50 20.78
N THR A 147 -17.50 19.24 20.88
CA THR A 147 -18.06 18.63 22.09
C THR A 147 -17.35 17.33 22.43
N PRO A 148 -17.10 17.04 23.73
CA PRO A 148 -16.35 15.84 24.13
C PRO A 148 -17.06 14.54 23.72
N GLU A 149 -18.39 14.53 23.73
CA GLU A 149 -19.17 13.35 23.32
C GLU A 149 -19.01 13.03 21.83
N LEU A 150 -19.07 14.06 20.96
CA LEU A 150 -18.86 13.89 19.53
C LEU A 150 -17.38 13.52 19.23
N ALA A 151 -16.43 14.10 19.97
CA ALA A 151 -15.02 13.78 19.85
C ALA A 151 -14.76 12.29 20.13
N MET A 152 -15.36 11.74 21.20
CA MET A 152 -15.27 10.32 21.52
C MET A 152 -15.88 9.43 20.43
N ARG A 153 -17.04 9.82 19.89
CA ARG A 153 -17.65 9.10 18.77
C ARG A 153 -16.76 9.14 17.52
N GLY A 154 -16.21 10.28 17.17
CA GLY A 154 -15.29 10.43 16.04
C GLY A 154 -14.02 9.58 16.22
N LEU A 155 -13.45 9.53 17.42
CA LEU A 155 -12.34 8.65 17.78
C LEU A 155 -12.70 7.17 17.60
N ALA A 156 -13.86 6.75 18.09
CA ALA A 156 -14.34 5.37 17.95
C ALA A 156 -14.47 4.97 16.47
N PHE A 157 -15.04 5.82 15.63
CA PHE A 157 -15.12 5.59 14.18
C PHE A 157 -13.74 5.55 13.53
N THR A 158 -12.81 6.41 13.94
CA THR A 158 -11.43 6.40 13.43
C THR A 158 -10.73 5.08 13.74
N VAL A 159 -10.81 4.62 15.00
CA VAL A 159 -10.24 3.34 15.40
C VAL A 159 -10.89 2.18 14.64
N ALA A 160 -12.23 2.20 14.51
CA ALA A 160 -12.96 1.18 13.76
C ALA A 160 -12.53 1.16 12.29
N SER A 161 -12.41 2.31 11.62
CA SER A 161 -12.01 2.38 10.21
C SER A 161 -10.58 1.86 9.99
N VAL A 162 -9.64 2.18 10.88
CA VAL A 162 -8.27 1.64 10.83
C VAL A 162 -8.28 0.13 11.06
N ALA A 163 -9.06 -0.36 12.05
CA ALA A 163 -9.17 -1.80 12.32
C ALA A 163 -9.76 -2.55 11.11
N VAL A 164 -10.83 -2.04 10.51
CA VAL A 164 -11.40 -2.59 9.26
C VAL A 164 -10.36 -2.59 8.15
N GLY A 165 -9.60 -1.50 7.99
CA GLY A 165 -8.53 -1.42 7.01
C GLY A 165 -7.46 -2.50 7.19
N LEU A 166 -7.00 -2.70 8.41
CA LEU A 166 -6.02 -3.75 8.73
C LEU A 166 -6.58 -5.17 8.51
N CYS A 167 -7.85 -5.40 8.87
CA CYS A 167 -8.53 -6.66 8.54
C CYS A 167 -8.60 -6.88 7.04
N CYS A 168 -8.92 -5.85 6.26
CA CYS A 168 -8.97 -5.92 4.79
C CYS A 168 -7.60 -6.24 4.19
N VAL A 169 -6.49 -5.71 4.75
CA VAL A 169 -5.13 -6.10 4.34
C VAL A 169 -4.93 -7.61 4.55
N GLY A 170 -5.28 -8.13 5.72
CA GLY A 170 -5.14 -9.56 6.01
C GLY A 170 -5.96 -10.44 5.06
N VAL A 171 -7.21 -10.05 4.78
CA VAL A 171 -8.09 -10.75 3.83
C VAL A 171 -7.52 -10.67 2.41
N ALA A 172 -7.10 -9.50 1.94
CA ALA A 172 -6.54 -9.31 0.61
C ALA A 172 -5.28 -10.16 0.39
N GLU A 173 -4.38 -10.21 1.37
CA GLU A 173 -3.20 -11.06 1.34
C GLU A 173 -3.55 -12.56 1.28
N THR A 174 -4.59 -12.98 1.99
CA THR A 174 -5.07 -14.37 1.96
C THR A 174 -5.71 -14.71 0.61
N VAL A 175 -6.60 -13.83 0.12
CA VAL A 175 -7.28 -14.00 -1.17
C VAL A 175 -6.28 -14.05 -2.32
N SER A 176 -5.24 -13.21 -2.28
CA SER A 176 -4.20 -13.19 -3.32
C SER A 176 -3.39 -14.49 -3.40
N CYS A 177 -3.38 -15.31 -2.34
CA CYS A 177 -2.79 -16.66 -2.37
C CYS A 177 -3.68 -17.68 -3.07
N ILE A 178 -5.01 -17.54 -2.91
CA ILE A 178 -5.99 -18.56 -3.32
C ILE A 178 -6.47 -18.28 -4.74
N MET A 179 -6.69 -17.00 -5.06
CA MET A 179 -7.30 -16.56 -6.32
C MET A 179 -6.29 -15.74 -7.15
N MET A 180 -5.29 -16.41 -7.71
CA MET A 180 -4.41 -15.76 -8.69
C MET A 180 -5.07 -15.73 -10.07
N TYR A 181 -5.54 -14.57 -10.50
CA TYR A 181 -6.00 -14.35 -11.86
C TYR A 181 -4.86 -13.86 -12.75
N PRO A 182 -4.61 -14.48 -13.92
CA PRO A 182 -3.58 -13.99 -14.83
C PRO A 182 -3.92 -12.57 -15.30
N MET A 183 -2.99 -11.64 -15.09
CA MET A 183 -3.13 -10.28 -15.60
C MET A 183 -2.79 -10.27 -17.10
N PRO A 184 -3.58 -9.58 -17.96
CA PRO A 184 -3.22 -9.39 -19.35
C PRO A 184 -1.89 -8.63 -19.46
N PRO A 185 -1.02 -9.00 -20.40
CA PRO A 185 0.22 -8.26 -20.67
C PRO A 185 -0.13 -6.82 -21.09
N ILE A 186 0.65 -5.88 -20.61
CA ILE A 186 0.59 -4.45 -20.99
C ILE A 186 1.41 -4.24 -22.25
#